data_4d8c65ad0d43ac32b9a4dfcc68642335
#
_entry.id   4d8c65ad0d43ac32b9a4dfcc68642335
#
_cell.length_a   1.000
_cell.length_b   1.000
_cell.length_c   1.000
_cell.angle_alpha   90.00
_cell.angle_beta   90.00
_cell.angle_gamma   90.00
#
_symmetry.space_group_name_H-M   'P 1'
#
loop_
_entity.id
_entity.type
_entity.pdbx_description
1 polymer ?
#
loop_
_entity_poly.entity_id
_entity_poly.type
_entity_poly.pdbx_seq_one_letter_code
_entity_poly.pdbx_strand_id
1 'polypeptide(L)'
;MKILVQESLSAKQIEAAFRLWNNEYPEKLKFDKIEGFNDYLNNLDAKKHFLLIDAQDVIVGWSATFLRDNERWFAIILNSDVQGKSYGTSILNEIKKHENRLAGWAIDRDGVLRADGHMYKSPLQFYIKNGFNVQADNRIESERISAVKITWQLNAH
;
A
#
# COMPACT_ATOMS: atom_id res chain seq x y z
N MET A 1 -10.87 -1.05 -15.80
CA MET A 1 -9.71 -0.86 -14.94
C MET A 1 -8.48 -1.49 -15.54
N LYS A 2 -7.36 -0.81 -15.49
CA LYS A 2 -6.08 -1.37 -15.89
C LYS A 2 -5.03 -1.10 -14.81
N ILE A 3 -3.98 -1.93 -14.79
CA ILE A 3 -2.87 -1.77 -13.88
C ILE A 3 -1.62 -1.47 -14.72
N LEU A 4 -0.97 -0.34 -14.43
CA LEU A 4 0.31 0.02 -15.05
C LEU A 4 1.43 -0.31 -14.07
N VAL A 5 2.50 -0.91 -14.59
CA VAL A 5 3.69 -1.26 -13.80
C VAL A 5 4.83 -0.38 -14.30
N GLN A 6 5.45 0.38 -13.39
CA GLN A 6 6.50 1.35 -13.72
C GLN A 6 7.59 1.34 -12.64
N GLU A 7 8.83 1.60 -13.03
CA GLU A 7 9.94 1.72 -12.08
C GLU A 7 10.02 3.12 -11.47
N SER A 8 9.52 4.13 -12.18
CA SER A 8 9.47 5.50 -11.69
C SER A 8 8.13 6.15 -12.07
N LEU A 9 7.75 7.17 -11.33
CA LEU A 9 6.50 7.90 -11.55
C LEU A 9 6.76 9.26 -12.16
N SER A 10 5.87 9.70 -13.05
CA SER A 10 5.86 11.07 -13.55
C SER A 10 5.41 12.03 -12.45
N ALA A 11 5.60 13.34 -12.64
CA ALA A 11 5.16 14.35 -11.68
C ALA A 11 3.66 14.27 -11.40
N LYS A 12 2.84 14.05 -12.44
CA LYS A 12 1.38 13.90 -12.26
C LYS A 12 1.02 12.65 -11.50
N GLN A 13 1.74 11.56 -11.73
CA GLN A 13 1.51 10.30 -11.01
C GLN A 13 1.90 10.42 -9.54
N ILE A 14 3.00 11.10 -9.24
CA ILE A 14 3.42 11.38 -7.86
C ILE A 14 2.35 12.19 -7.14
N GLU A 15 1.82 13.23 -7.79
CA GLU A 15 0.75 14.04 -7.21
C GLU A 15 -0.49 13.21 -6.90
N ALA A 16 -0.90 12.35 -7.82
CA ALA A 16 -2.05 11.47 -7.61
C ALA A 16 -1.83 10.48 -6.46
N ALA A 17 -0.65 9.87 -6.40
CA ALA A 17 -0.30 8.95 -5.30
C ALA A 17 -0.22 9.68 -3.96
N PHE A 18 0.30 10.89 -3.94
CA PHE A 18 0.35 11.74 -2.75
C PHE A 18 -1.05 12.03 -2.20
N ARG A 19 -1.99 12.36 -3.09
CA ARG A 19 -3.38 12.60 -2.69
C ARG A 19 -4.03 11.32 -2.14
N LEU A 20 -3.79 10.17 -2.77
CA LEU A 20 -4.28 8.89 -2.26
C LEU A 20 -3.73 8.62 -0.85
N TRP A 21 -2.43 8.78 -0.67
CA TRP A 21 -1.80 8.58 0.64
C TRP A 21 -2.46 9.43 1.71
N ASN A 22 -2.56 10.73 1.47
CA ASN A 22 -3.10 11.66 2.47
C ASN A 22 -4.61 11.50 2.71
N ASN A 23 -5.36 11.04 1.71
CA ASN A 23 -6.81 10.88 1.85
C ASN A 23 -7.21 9.55 2.47
N GLU A 24 -6.46 8.48 2.19
CA GLU A 24 -6.89 7.13 2.52
C GLU A 24 -6.13 6.49 3.69
N TYR A 25 -4.91 6.91 3.96
CA TYR A 25 -4.15 6.44 5.11
C TYR A 25 -4.54 7.18 6.38
N PRO A 26 -4.20 6.62 7.56
CA PRO A 26 -4.40 7.32 8.82
C PRO A 26 -3.79 8.72 8.81
N GLU A 27 -4.49 9.66 9.41
CA GLU A 27 -4.06 11.07 9.48
C GLU A 27 -2.63 11.22 9.98
N LYS A 28 -2.23 10.42 10.96
CA LYS A 28 -0.90 10.49 11.56
C LYS A 28 0.22 10.11 10.61
N LEU A 29 -0.08 9.46 9.48
CA LEU A 29 0.88 9.11 8.44
C LEU A 29 0.92 10.13 7.30
N LYS A 30 0.13 11.17 7.36
CA LYS A 30 0.01 12.21 6.35
C LYS A 30 1.33 12.94 6.14
N PHE A 31 1.63 13.26 4.89
CA PHE A 31 2.71 14.19 4.53
C PHE A 31 2.15 15.60 4.42
N ASP A 32 2.79 16.58 5.05
CA ASP A 32 2.36 17.97 4.99
C ASP A 32 2.58 18.57 3.61
N LYS A 33 3.64 18.14 2.92
CA LYS A 33 4.02 18.65 1.60
C LYS A 33 4.39 17.50 0.68
N ILE A 34 4.14 17.70 -0.61
CA ILE A 34 4.48 16.71 -1.64
C ILE A 34 5.99 16.39 -1.66
N GLU A 35 6.84 17.35 -1.29
CA GLU A 35 8.28 17.12 -1.21
C GLU A 35 8.64 16.01 -0.23
N GLY A 36 7.94 15.94 0.90
CA GLY A 36 8.14 14.86 1.88
C GLY A 36 7.77 13.49 1.31
N PHE A 37 6.67 13.42 0.57
CA PHE A 37 6.25 12.19 -0.09
C PHE A 37 7.24 11.80 -1.19
N ASN A 38 7.70 12.77 -1.96
CA ASN A 38 8.69 12.53 -3.01
C ASN A 38 10.01 12.00 -2.44
N ASP A 39 10.47 12.55 -1.31
CA ASP A 39 11.65 12.06 -0.61
C ASP A 39 11.45 10.63 -0.12
N TYR A 40 10.27 10.32 0.40
CA TYR A 40 9.91 8.96 0.79
C TYR A 40 10.03 8.00 -0.40
N LEU A 41 9.48 8.35 -1.56
CA LEU A 41 9.56 7.51 -2.76
C LEU A 41 11.00 7.34 -3.23
N ASN A 42 11.79 8.42 -3.20
CA ASN A 42 13.19 8.36 -3.63
C ASN A 42 14.06 7.48 -2.74
N ASN A 43 13.67 7.29 -1.48
CA ASN A 43 14.40 6.44 -0.53
C ASN A 43 14.00 4.96 -0.60
N LEU A 44 13.03 4.59 -1.42
CA LEU A 44 12.66 3.20 -1.63
C LEU A 44 13.66 2.54 -2.59
N ASP A 45 14.30 1.46 -2.15
CA ASP A 45 15.29 0.75 -2.96
C ASP A 45 14.63 -0.25 -3.90
N ALA A 46 15.18 -0.40 -5.12
CA ALA A 46 14.74 -1.39 -6.10
C ALA A 46 13.21 -1.40 -6.26
N LYS A 47 12.64 -0.21 -6.33
CA LYS A 47 11.19 -0.01 -6.29
C LYS A 47 10.53 -0.31 -7.63
N LYS A 48 9.28 -0.75 -7.53
CA LYS A 48 8.37 -0.93 -8.66
C LYS A 48 7.00 -0.43 -8.24
N HIS A 49 6.38 0.39 -9.07
CA HIS A 49 5.07 0.98 -8.80
C HIS A 49 4.00 0.27 -9.62
N PHE A 50 2.83 0.10 -9.01
CA PHE A 50 1.64 -0.48 -9.63
C PHE A 50 0.51 0.54 -9.49
N LEU A 51 0.03 1.05 -10.61
CA LEU A 51 -1.03 2.06 -10.63
C LEU A 51 -2.32 1.45 -11.13
N LEU A 52 -3.39 1.59 -10.35
CA LEU A 52 -4.73 1.20 -10.78
C LEU A 52 -5.40 2.41 -11.42
N ILE A 53 -5.80 2.26 -12.68
CA ILE A 53 -6.33 3.37 -13.49
C ILE A 53 -7.72 3.01 -13.97
N ASP A 54 -8.67 3.93 -13.78
CA ASP A 54 -10.06 3.72 -14.19
C ASP A 54 -10.30 4.02 -15.68
N ALA A 55 -11.53 3.88 -16.12
CA ALA A 55 -11.91 4.08 -17.52
C ALA A 55 -11.74 5.53 -18.00
N GLN A 56 -11.65 6.50 -17.09
CA GLN A 56 -11.43 7.91 -17.38
C GLN A 56 -9.94 8.32 -17.24
N ASP A 57 -9.04 7.36 -17.19
CA ASP A 57 -7.60 7.56 -17.01
C ASP A 57 -7.22 8.20 -15.66
N VAL A 58 -8.08 8.07 -14.66
CA VAL A 58 -7.79 8.55 -13.30
C VAL A 58 -7.11 7.46 -12.49
N ILE A 59 -6.04 7.83 -11.78
CA ILE A 59 -5.34 6.93 -10.85
C ILE A 59 -6.19 6.82 -9.59
N VAL A 60 -6.72 5.63 -9.34
CA VAL A 60 -7.59 5.33 -8.20
C VAL A 60 -6.94 4.36 -7.20
N GLY A 61 -5.73 3.91 -7.47
CA GLY A 61 -4.96 3.08 -6.57
C GLY A 61 -3.49 3.20 -6.87
N TRP A 62 -2.68 3.05 -5.83
CA TRP A 62 -1.23 3.03 -5.92
C TRP A 62 -0.69 1.92 -5.03
N SER A 63 0.27 1.20 -5.54
CA SER A 63 1.05 0.25 -4.77
C SER A 63 2.51 0.36 -5.17
N ALA A 64 3.40 0.00 -4.27
CA ALA A 64 4.82 -0.12 -4.58
C ALA A 64 5.39 -1.34 -3.90
N THR A 65 6.37 -1.96 -4.55
CA THR A 65 7.23 -2.95 -3.94
C THR A 65 8.63 -2.37 -3.86
N PHE A 66 9.37 -2.75 -2.84
CA PHE A 66 10.72 -2.22 -2.61
C PHE A 66 11.51 -3.17 -1.72
N LEU A 67 12.84 -3.00 -1.74
CA LEU A 67 13.75 -3.80 -0.91
C LEU A 67 14.02 -3.09 0.39
N ARG A 68 13.89 -3.80 1.52
CA ARG A 68 14.24 -3.31 2.85
C ARG A 68 14.67 -4.51 3.70
N ASP A 69 15.82 -4.41 4.34
CA ASP A 69 16.34 -5.48 5.22
C ASP A 69 16.37 -6.85 4.54
N ASN A 70 16.78 -6.88 3.27
CA ASN A 70 16.85 -8.08 2.43
C ASN A 70 15.49 -8.75 2.17
N GLU A 71 14.39 -8.04 2.41
CA GLU A 71 13.05 -8.51 2.11
C GLU A 71 12.38 -7.60 1.09
N ARG A 72 11.46 -8.18 0.29
CA ARG A 72 10.61 -7.37 -0.58
C ARG A 72 9.38 -6.94 0.21
N TRP A 73 9.25 -5.65 0.38
CA TRP A 73 8.13 -5.02 1.07
C TRP A 73 7.15 -4.43 0.07
N PHE A 74 5.93 -4.22 0.51
CA PHE A 74 4.92 -3.54 -0.30
C PHE A 74 4.08 -2.58 0.53
N ALA A 75 3.49 -1.62 -0.17
CA ALA A 75 2.44 -0.76 0.35
C ALA A 75 1.34 -0.71 -0.71
N ILE A 76 0.09 -0.59 -0.30
CA ILE A 76 -1.04 -0.53 -1.23
C ILE A 76 -2.10 0.43 -0.68
N ILE A 77 -2.58 1.31 -1.53
CA ILE A 77 -3.63 2.28 -1.19
C ILE A 77 -4.63 2.33 -2.34
N LEU A 78 -5.91 2.19 -2.00
CA LEU A 78 -7.02 2.34 -2.94
C LEU A 78 -7.91 3.49 -2.51
N ASN A 79 -8.38 4.26 -3.50
CA ASN A 79 -9.44 5.22 -3.28
C ASN A 79 -10.65 4.50 -2.67
N SER A 80 -11.30 5.13 -1.68
CA SER A 80 -12.43 4.51 -0.98
C SER A 80 -13.60 4.17 -1.92
N ASP A 81 -13.77 4.91 -3.02
CA ASP A 81 -14.84 4.65 -3.99
C ASP A 81 -14.68 3.33 -4.74
N VAL A 82 -13.45 2.79 -4.80
CA VAL A 82 -13.18 1.52 -5.50
C VAL A 82 -12.90 0.36 -4.53
N GLN A 83 -12.91 0.60 -3.23
CA GLN A 83 -12.76 -0.44 -2.23
C GLN A 83 -14.01 -1.34 -2.22
N GLY A 84 -13.82 -2.60 -1.84
CA GLY A 84 -14.92 -3.57 -1.78
C GLY A 84 -15.37 -4.12 -3.11
N LYS A 85 -14.65 -3.82 -4.21
CA LYS A 85 -14.99 -4.28 -5.57
C LYS A 85 -13.94 -5.24 -6.15
N SER A 86 -13.16 -5.87 -5.31
CA SER A 86 -12.12 -6.84 -5.68
C SER A 86 -10.89 -6.25 -6.39
N TYR A 87 -10.77 -4.94 -6.50
CA TYR A 87 -9.61 -4.32 -7.14
C TYR A 87 -8.33 -4.47 -6.31
N GLY A 88 -8.45 -4.49 -4.98
CA GLY A 88 -7.31 -4.76 -4.11
C GLY A 88 -6.71 -6.13 -4.37
N THR A 89 -7.56 -7.15 -4.52
CA THR A 89 -7.13 -8.50 -4.87
C THR A 89 -6.46 -8.52 -6.24
N SER A 90 -7.00 -7.77 -7.21
CA SER A 90 -6.41 -7.68 -8.55
C SER A 90 -5.00 -7.09 -8.51
N ILE A 91 -4.79 -6.03 -7.74
CA ILE A 91 -3.44 -5.43 -7.58
C ILE A 91 -2.50 -6.42 -6.88
N LEU A 92 -2.94 -7.07 -5.80
CA LEU A 92 -2.11 -8.05 -5.11
C LEU A 92 -1.73 -9.21 -6.04
N ASN A 93 -2.65 -9.69 -6.85
CA ASN A 93 -2.36 -10.74 -7.81
C ASN A 93 -1.33 -10.30 -8.86
N GLU A 94 -1.39 -9.05 -9.29
CA GLU A 94 -0.39 -8.50 -10.21
C GLU A 94 0.98 -8.41 -9.55
N ILE A 95 1.04 -7.91 -8.30
CA ILE A 95 2.28 -7.85 -7.53
C ILE A 95 2.90 -9.24 -7.37
N LYS A 96 2.07 -10.23 -7.05
CA LYS A 96 2.50 -11.62 -6.84
C LYS A 96 3.10 -12.27 -8.09
N LYS A 97 2.77 -11.77 -9.27
CA LYS A 97 3.40 -12.23 -10.51
C LYS A 97 4.87 -11.82 -10.63
N HIS A 98 5.25 -10.75 -9.94
CA HIS A 98 6.59 -10.18 -9.99
C HIS A 98 7.46 -10.58 -8.80
N GLU A 99 6.89 -11.19 -7.76
CA GLU A 99 7.58 -11.44 -6.50
C GLU A 99 7.36 -12.87 -6.02
N ASN A 100 8.36 -13.44 -5.33
CA ASN A 100 8.24 -14.75 -4.70
C ASN A 100 7.87 -14.66 -3.21
N ARG A 101 8.15 -13.52 -2.60
CA ARG A 101 7.87 -13.23 -1.20
C ARG A 101 7.48 -11.77 -1.06
N LEU A 102 6.61 -11.48 -0.13
CA LEU A 102 6.20 -10.13 0.21
C LEU A 102 6.11 -9.97 1.72
N ALA A 103 6.50 -8.79 2.20
CA ALA A 103 6.29 -8.38 3.58
C ALA A 103 5.58 -7.03 3.57
N GLY A 104 4.78 -6.77 4.58
CA GLY A 104 4.08 -5.50 4.71
C GLY A 104 3.69 -5.23 6.15
N TRP A 105 3.26 -4.01 6.41
CA TRP A 105 2.68 -3.62 7.69
C TRP A 105 1.18 -3.48 7.54
N ALA A 106 0.43 -4.10 8.43
CA ALA A 106 -1.02 -3.97 8.48
C ALA A 106 -1.44 -3.38 9.82
N ILE A 107 -2.15 -2.25 9.78
CA ILE A 107 -2.73 -1.66 10.97
C ILE A 107 -3.85 -2.57 11.43
N ASP A 108 -3.77 -3.05 12.68
CA ASP A 108 -4.69 -4.03 13.23
C ASP A 108 -5.51 -3.50 14.40
N ARG A 109 -5.56 -2.18 14.57
CA ARG A 109 -6.34 -1.53 15.63
C ARG A 109 -7.51 -0.75 15.05
N ASP A 110 -8.59 -0.71 15.84
CA ASP A 110 -9.74 0.14 15.59
C ASP A 110 -9.50 1.55 16.16
N GLY A 111 -10.31 2.52 15.76
CA GLY A 111 -10.27 3.86 16.31
C GLY A 111 -9.28 4.80 15.65
N VAL A 112 -8.58 4.35 14.59
CA VAL A 112 -7.67 5.20 13.83
C VAL A 112 -8.49 6.03 12.83
N LEU A 113 -8.19 7.32 12.71
CA LEU A 113 -8.91 8.22 11.82
C LEU A 113 -8.09 8.58 10.59
N ARG A 114 -8.80 8.74 9.45
CA ARG A 114 -8.25 9.37 8.24
C ARG A 114 -8.29 10.90 8.39
N ALA A 115 -7.63 11.61 7.46
CA ALA A 115 -7.59 13.07 7.48
C ALA A 115 -8.99 13.72 7.38
N ASP A 116 -9.96 13.04 6.76
CA ASP A 116 -11.34 13.52 6.63
C ASP A 116 -12.22 13.25 7.86
N GLY A 117 -11.66 12.68 8.91
CA GLY A 117 -12.39 12.35 10.14
C GLY A 117 -13.13 11.02 10.11
N HIS A 118 -13.18 10.34 8.97
CA HIS A 118 -13.76 9.01 8.89
C HIS A 118 -12.81 7.97 9.49
N MET A 119 -13.37 6.86 9.95
CA MET A 119 -12.59 5.75 10.50
C MET A 119 -11.75 5.10 9.41
N TYR A 120 -10.46 4.91 9.70
CA TYR A 120 -9.60 4.07 8.87
C TYR A 120 -9.97 2.61 9.13
N LYS A 121 -10.34 1.90 8.08
CA LYS A 121 -10.71 0.48 8.17
C LYS A 121 -9.45 -0.38 8.08
N SER A 122 -9.22 -1.21 9.11
CA SER A 122 -8.08 -2.12 9.10
C SER A 122 -8.15 -3.08 7.91
N PRO A 123 -7.06 -3.21 7.13
CA PRO A 123 -7.03 -4.13 5.99
C PRO A 123 -6.63 -5.56 6.37
N LEU A 124 -6.52 -5.88 7.66
CA LEU A 124 -5.94 -7.15 8.10
C LEU A 124 -6.69 -8.37 7.54
N GLN A 125 -8.02 -8.37 7.61
CA GLN A 125 -8.82 -9.49 7.11
C GLN A 125 -8.70 -9.64 5.59
N PHE A 126 -8.59 -8.52 4.88
CA PHE A 126 -8.35 -8.53 3.44
C PHE A 126 -7.03 -9.24 3.11
N TYR A 127 -5.96 -8.95 3.85
CA TYR A 127 -4.68 -9.61 3.62
C TYR A 127 -4.71 -11.09 3.97
N ILE A 128 -5.37 -11.46 5.08
CA ILE A 128 -5.52 -12.87 5.46
C ILE A 128 -6.25 -13.64 4.36
N LYS A 129 -7.33 -13.08 3.82
CA LYS A 129 -8.06 -13.68 2.69
C LYS A 129 -7.21 -13.87 1.45
N ASN A 130 -6.21 -13.01 1.26
CA ASN A 130 -5.32 -13.06 0.10
C ASN A 130 -4.05 -13.87 0.36
N GLY A 131 -4.04 -14.70 1.39
CA GLY A 131 -2.96 -15.66 1.62
C GLY A 131 -1.80 -15.16 2.47
N PHE A 132 -1.95 -14.01 3.11
CA PHE A 132 -0.91 -13.49 3.99
C PHE A 132 -1.00 -14.12 5.38
N ASN A 133 0.17 -14.35 5.98
CA ASN A 133 0.31 -14.82 7.35
C ASN A 133 0.62 -13.63 8.26
N VAL A 134 0.04 -13.62 9.45
CA VAL A 134 0.29 -12.58 10.45
C VAL A 134 1.47 -13.00 11.32
N GLN A 135 2.49 -12.14 11.40
CA GLN A 135 3.66 -12.35 12.25
C GLN A 135 3.43 -11.60 13.57
N ALA A 136 2.67 -12.21 14.49
CA ALA A 136 2.17 -11.54 15.69
C ALA A 136 3.26 -10.92 16.57
N ASP A 137 4.47 -11.49 16.57
CA ASP A 137 5.59 -10.99 17.38
C ASP A 137 6.38 -9.87 16.69
N ASN A 138 6.08 -9.58 15.43
CA ASN A 138 6.75 -8.55 14.67
C ASN A 138 5.84 -7.35 14.52
N ARG A 139 6.02 -6.36 15.38
CA ARG A 139 5.19 -5.17 15.42
C ARG A 139 6.00 -3.90 15.28
N ILE A 140 5.39 -2.88 14.69
CA ILE A 140 5.86 -1.52 14.77
C ILE A 140 4.89 -0.74 15.67
N GLU A 141 5.43 -0.10 16.70
CA GLU A 141 4.67 0.72 17.63
C GLU A 141 5.32 2.09 17.71
N SER A 142 4.60 3.12 17.29
CA SER A 142 5.06 4.50 17.38
C SER A 142 3.86 5.41 17.60
N GLU A 143 4.10 6.69 17.78
CA GLU A 143 3.03 7.68 17.88
C GLU A 143 2.20 7.75 16.59
N ARG A 144 2.79 7.38 15.46
CA ARG A 144 2.17 7.48 14.14
C ARG A 144 1.46 6.21 13.72
N ILE A 145 1.94 5.04 14.13
CA ILE A 145 1.42 3.78 13.63
C ILE A 145 1.55 2.68 14.68
N SER A 146 0.54 1.84 14.75
CA SER A 146 0.57 0.55 15.43
C SER A 146 0.16 -0.51 14.41
N ALA A 147 1.09 -1.38 14.05
CA ALA A 147 0.87 -2.32 12.98
C ALA A 147 1.58 -3.64 13.24
N VAL A 148 1.09 -4.69 12.63
CA VAL A 148 1.68 -6.02 12.66
C VAL A 148 2.26 -6.36 11.30
N LYS A 149 3.38 -7.08 11.30
CA LYS A 149 3.99 -7.56 10.05
C LYS A 149 3.15 -8.69 9.47
N ILE A 150 2.92 -8.60 8.18
CA ILE A 150 2.28 -9.66 7.40
C ILE A 150 3.24 -10.14 6.32
N THR A 151 3.18 -11.41 5.99
CA THR A 151 4.06 -12.01 4.99
C THR A 151 3.31 -12.93 4.06
N TRP A 152 3.76 -12.99 2.83
CA TRP A 152 3.27 -13.92 1.82
C TRP A 152 4.46 -14.58 1.13
N GLN A 153 4.32 -15.84 0.79
CA GLN A 153 5.35 -16.59 0.06
C GLN A 153 4.68 -17.44 -1.01
N LEU A 154 5.29 -17.44 -2.20
CA LEU A 154 4.86 -18.30 -3.28
C LEU A 154 5.07 -19.77 -2.88
N ASN A 155 4.01 -20.57 -3.00
CA ASN A 155 4.10 -22.00 -2.74
C ASN A 155 4.86 -22.68 -3.89
N ALA A 156 5.99 -23.29 -3.54
CA ALA A 156 6.80 -24.05 -4.50
C ALA A 156 6.26 -25.48 -4.56
N HIS A 157 5.44 -25.76 -5.58
CA HIS A 157 4.97 -27.12 -5.87
C HIS A 157 5.33 -27.50 -7.29
#